data_ef058f3bb6628350c888f12be92fec15
#
_entry.id   ef058f3bb6628350c888f12be92fec15
#
_cell.length_a   1.000
_cell.length_b   1.000
_cell.length_c   1.000
_cell.angle_alpha   90.00
_cell.angle_beta   90.00
_cell.angle_gamma   90.00
#
_symmetry.space_group_name_H-M   'P 1'
#
loop_
_entity.id
_entity.type
_entity.pdbx_description
1 polymer ?
#
loop_
_entity_poly.entity_id
_entity_poly.type
_entity_poly.pdbx_seq_one_letter_code
_entity_poly.pdbx_strand_id
1 'polypeptide(L)'
;MSDIKNQSGLTLRSKNKPLLNANLCFCKANDINKILALQDKAHSAMKQKDRFAHTSRAELEAAFERGYPAVAVICDEKMIAFAYLILSPDSSQSLCQYADFDILPYFGSDCVLDTVFVDPDFVGYGIQSLLIERLKRIAHENGKTSVWATVHPDNAFSSRNFIKSGFIKANSEPIEKYGGIRDVYCFDFC
;
A
#
# COMPACT_ATOMS: atom_id res chain seq x y z
N MET A 1 10.32 18.51 8.41
CA MET A 1 10.27 17.04 8.24
C MET A 1 10.36 16.43 9.62
N SER A 2 9.22 15.95 10.17
CA SER A 2 9.23 15.28 11.47
C SER A 2 10.04 13.99 11.35
N ASP A 3 10.77 13.67 12.42
CA ASP A 3 11.58 12.44 12.56
C ASP A 3 10.69 11.18 12.50
N ILE A 4 10.25 10.80 11.31
CA ILE A 4 9.55 9.53 11.10
C ILE A 4 10.59 8.43 11.23
N LYS A 5 10.81 7.97 12.48
CA LYS A 5 11.82 6.95 12.79
C LYS A 5 11.36 5.55 12.39
N ASN A 6 12.33 4.72 12.03
CA ASN A 6 12.13 3.28 11.97
C ASN A 6 11.57 2.80 13.32
N GLN A 7 10.58 1.90 13.27
CA GLN A 7 10.02 1.30 14.48
C GLN A 7 10.60 -0.10 14.66
N SER A 8 11.46 -0.27 15.65
CA SER A 8 12.03 -1.56 16.04
C SER A 8 11.19 -2.25 17.12
N GLY A 9 11.33 -3.57 17.22
CA GLY A 9 10.72 -4.36 18.30
C GLY A 9 9.21 -4.54 18.20
N LEU A 10 8.67 -4.64 16.98
CA LEU A 10 7.29 -5.01 16.77
C LEU A 10 7.08 -6.49 17.11
N THR A 11 6.11 -6.79 17.99
CA THR A 11 5.64 -8.15 18.22
C THR A 11 4.30 -8.33 17.54
N LEU A 12 4.27 -9.10 16.46
CA LEU A 12 3.08 -9.39 15.68
C LEU A 12 2.44 -10.70 16.13
N ARG A 13 1.12 -10.74 16.19
CA ARG A 13 0.34 -11.87 16.66
C ARG A 13 -0.57 -12.42 15.56
N SER A 14 -0.70 -13.74 15.53
CA SER A 14 -1.69 -14.44 14.71
C SER A 14 -2.38 -15.49 15.58
N LYS A 15 -3.62 -15.85 15.24
CA LYS A 15 -4.40 -16.81 16.05
C LYS A 15 -3.73 -18.19 16.18
N ASN A 16 -3.09 -18.65 15.08
CA ASN A 16 -2.61 -20.04 14.96
C ASN A 16 -1.13 -20.12 14.56
N LYS A 17 -0.37 -19.07 14.76
CA LYS A 17 1.06 -19.02 14.41
C LYS A 17 1.87 -18.48 15.61
N PRO A 18 3.16 -18.83 15.74
CA PRO A 18 4.02 -18.29 16.78
C PRO A 18 4.09 -16.76 16.72
N LEU A 19 4.49 -16.14 17.83
CA LEU A 19 4.78 -14.71 17.87
C LEU A 19 5.89 -14.39 16.85
N LEU A 20 5.76 -13.26 16.17
CA LEU A 20 6.71 -12.78 15.20
C LEU A 20 7.32 -11.46 15.67
N ASN A 21 8.62 -11.44 15.86
CA ASN A 21 9.35 -10.20 16.12
C ASN A 21 9.82 -9.62 14.78
N ALA A 22 9.50 -8.36 14.55
CA ALA A 22 9.77 -7.68 13.30
C ALA A 22 10.11 -6.20 13.51
N ASN A 23 10.61 -5.56 12.47
CA ASN A 23 10.87 -4.13 12.44
C ASN A 23 10.14 -3.49 11.25
N LEU A 24 9.58 -2.30 11.45
CA LEU A 24 9.04 -1.47 10.38
C LEU A 24 10.10 -0.44 10.01
N CYS A 25 10.55 -0.46 8.76
CA CYS A 25 11.65 0.35 8.26
C CYS A 25 11.23 1.12 7.01
N PHE A 26 11.83 2.30 6.82
CA PHE A 26 11.79 2.98 5.52
C PHE A 26 12.71 2.28 4.53
N CYS A 27 12.20 2.09 3.31
CA CYS A 27 12.98 1.58 2.19
C CYS A 27 13.75 2.69 1.48
N LYS A 28 14.82 2.30 0.80
CA LYS A 28 15.66 3.14 -0.04
C LYS A 28 15.80 2.50 -1.42
N ALA A 29 16.32 3.24 -2.39
CA ALA A 29 16.55 2.74 -3.75
C ALA A 29 17.36 1.43 -3.79
N ASN A 30 18.30 1.23 -2.86
CA ASN A 30 19.09 -0.01 -2.75
C ASN A 30 18.24 -1.25 -2.38
N ASP A 31 17.02 -1.07 -1.92
CA ASP A 31 16.13 -2.17 -1.55
C ASP A 31 15.28 -2.67 -2.73
N ILE A 32 15.32 -2.01 -3.90
CA ILE A 32 14.48 -2.34 -5.07
C ILE A 32 14.56 -3.84 -5.44
N ASN A 33 15.74 -4.43 -5.43
CA ASN A 33 15.89 -5.86 -5.74
C ASN A 33 15.15 -6.76 -4.74
N LYS A 34 15.16 -6.41 -3.45
CA LYS A 34 14.42 -7.13 -2.40
C LYS A 34 12.91 -6.96 -2.55
N ILE A 35 12.47 -5.73 -2.93
CA ILE A 35 11.07 -5.40 -3.17
C ILE A 35 10.54 -6.24 -4.33
N LEU A 36 11.23 -6.26 -5.47
CA LEU A 36 10.84 -7.03 -6.64
C LEU A 36 10.81 -8.54 -6.36
N ALA A 37 11.82 -9.08 -5.67
CA ALA A 37 11.85 -10.50 -5.29
C ALA A 37 10.67 -10.88 -4.38
N LEU A 38 10.30 -10.01 -3.43
CA LEU A 38 9.15 -10.22 -2.58
C LEU A 38 7.83 -10.11 -3.38
N GLN A 39 7.72 -9.16 -4.30
CA GLN A 39 6.59 -9.03 -5.21
C GLN A 39 6.38 -10.30 -6.03
N ASP A 40 7.44 -10.82 -6.64
CA ASP A 40 7.38 -12.04 -7.46
C ASP A 40 6.94 -13.24 -6.62
N LYS A 41 7.43 -13.35 -5.37
CA LYS A 41 6.98 -14.40 -4.44
C LYS A 41 5.50 -14.26 -4.12
N ALA A 42 5.04 -13.06 -3.79
CA ALA A 42 3.64 -12.80 -3.46
C ALA A 42 2.72 -13.09 -4.66
N HIS A 43 3.11 -12.65 -5.85
CA HIS A 43 2.37 -12.89 -7.09
C HIS A 43 2.33 -14.39 -7.45
N SER A 44 3.45 -15.10 -7.31
CA SER A 44 3.54 -16.54 -7.65
C SER A 44 2.62 -17.40 -6.79
N ALA A 45 2.37 -16.99 -5.54
CA ALA A 45 1.47 -17.67 -4.63
C ALA A 45 -0.03 -17.42 -4.90
N MET A 46 -0.35 -16.45 -5.75
CA MET A 46 -1.74 -16.14 -6.07
C MET A 46 -2.32 -17.13 -7.09
N LYS A 47 -3.52 -17.64 -6.81
CA LYS A 47 -4.27 -18.49 -7.75
C LYS A 47 -4.73 -17.71 -8.99
N GLN A 48 -5.11 -16.46 -8.83
CA GLN A 48 -5.57 -15.55 -9.88
C GLN A 48 -4.61 -14.35 -9.93
N LYS A 49 -3.78 -14.35 -10.95
CA LYS A 49 -2.67 -13.40 -11.09
C LYS A 49 -3.12 -11.98 -11.47
N ASP A 50 -4.25 -11.85 -12.12
CA ASP A 50 -4.90 -10.58 -12.50
C ASP A 50 -5.38 -9.74 -11.29
N ARG A 51 -5.49 -10.36 -10.12
CA ARG A 51 -5.80 -9.64 -8.87
C ARG A 51 -4.69 -8.75 -8.35
N PHE A 52 -3.50 -8.89 -8.90
CA PHE A 52 -2.31 -8.19 -8.43
C PHE A 52 -1.71 -7.36 -9.58
N ALA A 53 -1.67 -6.06 -9.41
CA ALA A 53 -0.96 -5.18 -10.32
C ALA A 53 0.54 -5.17 -9.96
N HIS A 54 1.38 -5.53 -10.92
CA HIS A 54 2.83 -5.46 -10.75
C HIS A 54 3.30 -4.01 -10.78
N THR A 55 4.17 -3.66 -9.86
CA THR A 55 4.97 -2.43 -9.91
C THR A 55 6.29 -2.75 -10.59
N SER A 56 6.59 -2.07 -11.67
CA SER A 56 7.83 -2.27 -12.42
C SER A 56 9.04 -1.66 -11.68
N ARG A 57 10.25 -2.08 -12.08
CA ARG A 57 11.49 -1.47 -11.59
C ARG A 57 11.52 0.03 -11.85
N ALA A 58 11.15 0.47 -13.05
CA ALA A 58 11.16 1.88 -13.43
C ALA A 58 10.20 2.72 -12.56
N GLU A 59 9.02 2.19 -12.23
CA GLU A 59 8.08 2.85 -11.31
C GLU A 59 8.67 3.00 -9.90
N LEU A 60 9.33 1.96 -9.38
CA LEU A 60 9.99 2.03 -8.07
C LEU A 60 11.16 3.03 -8.08
N GLU A 61 12.00 3.02 -9.11
CA GLU A 61 13.10 3.99 -9.27
C GLU A 61 12.56 5.42 -9.30
N ALA A 62 11.53 5.69 -10.12
CA ALA A 62 10.88 6.99 -10.17
C ALA A 62 10.23 7.40 -8.83
N ALA A 63 9.64 6.45 -8.09
CA ALA A 63 9.07 6.71 -6.77
C ALA A 63 10.15 7.13 -5.76
N PHE A 64 11.29 6.44 -5.74
CA PHE A 64 12.41 6.80 -4.86
C PHE A 64 13.08 8.12 -5.27
N GLU A 65 13.24 8.40 -6.56
CA GLU A 65 13.76 9.69 -7.06
C GLU A 65 12.87 10.87 -6.65
N ARG A 66 11.55 10.67 -6.65
CA ARG A 66 10.57 11.68 -6.19
C ARG A 66 10.48 11.76 -4.67
N GLY A 67 11.20 10.93 -3.92
CA GLY A 67 11.16 10.89 -2.47
C GLY A 67 9.83 10.36 -1.90
N TYR A 68 9.10 9.56 -2.64
CA TYR A 68 7.85 8.98 -2.16
C TYR A 68 8.11 8.00 -1.01
N PRO A 69 7.35 8.08 0.08
CA PRO A 69 7.56 7.22 1.23
C PRO A 69 7.24 5.77 0.91
N ALA A 70 8.20 4.92 1.18
CA ALA A 70 8.11 3.48 1.03
C ALA A 70 8.52 2.81 2.34
N VAL A 71 7.74 1.85 2.80
CA VAL A 71 7.93 1.15 4.07
C VAL A 71 7.92 -0.36 3.90
N ALA A 72 8.72 -1.04 4.70
CA ALA A 72 8.80 -2.50 4.73
C ALA A 72 8.74 -3.05 6.15
N VAL A 73 8.27 -4.27 6.28
CA VAL A 73 8.43 -5.07 7.50
C VAL A 73 9.56 -6.05 7.29
N ILE A 74 10.52 -6.02 8.21
CA ILE A 74 11.71 -6.89 8.22
C ILE A 74 11.63 -7.85 9.40
N CYS A 75 11.79 -9.14 9.13
CA CYS A 75 11.89 -10.20 10.12
C CYS A 75 13.12 -11.05 9.80
N ASP A 76 14.00 -11.25 10.80
CA ASP A 76 15.23 -12.03 10.62
C ASP A 76 16.00 -11.62 9.35
N GLU A 77 16.25 -10.31 9.19
CA GLU A 77 16.94 -9.69 8.05
C GLU A 77 16.20 -9.81 6.69
N LYS A 78 15.08 -10.52 6.65
CA LYS A 78 14.27 -10.72 5.45
C LYS A 78 13.15 -9.69 5.36
N MET A 79 12.97 -9.10 4.18
CA MET A 79 11.79 -8.29 3.87
C MET A 79 10.57 -9.22 3.69
N ILE A 80 9.55 -9.04 4.53
CA ILE A 80 8.35 -9.87 4.53
C ILE A 80 7.09 -9.11 4.12
N ALA A 81 7.17 -7.78 4.02
CA ALA A 81 6.09 -6.96 3.48
C ALA A 81 6.64 -5.63 2.99
N PHE A 82 5.93 -5.02 2.06
CA PHE A 82 6.27 -3.73 1.45
C PHE A 82 5.01 -2.96 1.10
N ALA A 83 5.09 -1.63 1.21
CA ALA A 83 4.10 -0.70 0.69
C ALA A 83 4.72 0.65 0.39
N TYR A 84 4.17 1.40 -0.59
CA TYR A 84 4.56 2.78 -0.82
C TYR A 84 3.38 3.67 -1.17
N LEU A 85 3.59 4.98 -1.02
CA LEU A 85 2.59 6.01 -1.15
C LEU A 85 3.05 7.05 -2.19
N ILE A 86 2.25 7.29 -3.21
CA ILE A 86 2.40 8.42 -4.13
C ILE A 86 1.85 9.66 -3.43
N LEU A 87 2.72 10.54 -2.92
CA LEU A 87 2.30 11.72 -2.17
C LEU A 87 1.66 12.81 -3.05
N SER A 88 2.10 12.91 -4.28
CA SER A 88 1.62 13.93 -5.22
C SER A 88 1.34 13.27 -6.56
N PRO A 89 0.17 12.59 -6.68
CA PRO A 89 -0.22 11.95 -7.91
C PRO A 89 -0.45 13.01 -9.01
N ASP A 90 0.03 12.71 -10.21
CA ASP A 90 -0.39 13.45 -11.40
C ASP A 90 -1.81 13.04 -11.84
N SER A 91 -2.34 13.68 -12.88
CA SER A 91 -3.70 13.40 -13.35
C SER A 91 -3.93 11.94 -13.77
N SER A 92 -2.87 11.23 -14.21
CA SER A 92 -2.97 9.81 -14.57
C SER A 92 -2.88 8.87 -13.37
N GLN A 93 -2.33 9.33 -12.27
CA GLN A 93 -2.13 8.56 -11.04
C GLN A 93 -3.23 8.81 -10.01
N SER A 94 -3.85 9.99 -10.02
CA SER A 94 -4.91 10.35 -9.07
C SER A 94 -6.13 9.45 -9.25
N LEU A 95 -6.58 8.86 -8.16
CA LEU A 95 -7.72 7.95 -8.13
C LEU A 95 -9.02 8.65 -7.76
N CYS A 96 -8.98 9.88 -7.25
CA CYS A 96 -10.19 10.61 -6.89
C CYS A 96 -11.09 10.88 -8.09
N GLN A 97 -10.54 10.97 -9.31
CA GLN A 97 -11.30 11.12 -10.55
C GLN A 97 -12.29 9.97 -10.84
N TYR A 98 -12.11 8.82 -10.20
CA TYR A 98 -12.98 7.65 -10.36
C TYR A 98 -14.04 7.53 -9.26
N ALA A 99 -14.13 8.51 -8.36
CA ALA A 99 -15.14 8.51 -7.30
C ALA A 99 -16.53 8.83 -7.85
N ASP A 100 -17.56 8.25 -7.24
CA ASP A 100 -18.97 8.50 -7.56
C ASP A 100 -19.58 9.58 -6.63
N PHE A 101 -18.79 10.60 -6.30
CA PHE A 101 -19.20 11.75 -5.49
C PHE A 101 -18.32 12.98 -5.79
N ASP A 102 -18.64 14.14 -5.19
CA ASP A 102 -17.86 15.36 -5.42
C ASP A 102 -16.39 15.20 -5.01
N ILE A 103 -15.50 15.33 -5.99
CA ILE A 103 -14.04 15.15 -5.83
C ILE A 103 -13.28 16.47 -5.68
N LEU A 104 -13.92 17.62 -5.87
CA LEU A 104 -13.25 18.91 -5.82
C LEU A 104 -12.46 19.14 -4.53
N PRO A 105 -12.94 18.73 -3.33
CA PRO A 105 -12.18 18.88 -2.09
C PRO A 105 -10.88 18.10 -2.03
N TYR A 106 -10.73 17.06 -2.85
CA TYR A 106 -9.56 16.15 -2.82
C TYR A 106 -8.50 16.54 -3.83
N PHE A 107 -8.82 17.35 -4.84
CA PHE A 107 -7.92 17.65 -5.93
C PHE A 107 -6.65 18.37 -5.43
N GLY A 108 -5.47 17.77 -5.69
CA GLY A 108 -4.15 18.28 -5.28
C GLY A 108 -3.78 18.02 -3.82
N SER A 109 -4.74 17.62 -2.98
CA SER A 109 -4.51 17.24 -1.58
C SER A 109 -4.63 15.72 -1.35
N ASP A 110 -4.94 14.97 -2.40
CA ASP A 110 -4.98 13.52 -2.40
C ASP A 110 -3.58 12.89 -2.44
N CYS A 111 -3.51 11.64 -2.05
CA CYS A 111 -2.37 10.76 -2.29
C CYS A 111 -2.86 9.33 -2.56
N VAL A 112 -2.00 8.50 -3.13
CA VAL A 112 -2.37 7.14 -3.55
C VAL A 112 -1.49 6.12 -2.87
N LEU A 113 -2.10 5.20 -2.11
CA LEU A 113 -1.45 3.97 -1.67
C LEU A 113 -1.43 3.02 -2.88
N ASP A 114 -0.34 3.07 -3.65
CA ASP A 114 -0.26 2.40 -4.95
C ASP A 114 -0.04 0.90 -4.81
N THR A 115 0.85 0.51 -3.90
CA THR A 115 1.26 -0.88 -3.76
C THR A 115 1.30 -1.29 -2.28
N VAL A 116 0.76 -2.46 -1.98
CA VAL A 116 0.94 -3.15 -0.70
C VAL A 116 0.92 -4.66 -0.92
N PHE A 117 1.96 -5.34 -0.48
CA PHE A 117 2.00 -6.81 -0.50
C PHE A 117 2.74 -7.39 0.71
N VAL A 118 2.40 -8.63 1.02
CA VAL A 118 2.94 -9.38 2.16
C VAL A 118 3.40 -10.75 1.65
N ASP A 119 4.55 -11.20 2.12
CA ASP A 119 5.04 -12.57 1.88
C ASP A 119 3.95 -13.58 2.30
N PRO A 120 3.56 -14.51 1.42
CA PRO A 120 2.50 -15.49 1.68
C PRO A 120 2.67 -16.28 2.98
N ASP A 121 3.91 -16.55 3.39
CA ASP A 121 4.22 -17.30 4.61
C ASP A 121 3.83 -16.51 5.87
N PHE A 122 3.74 -15.18 5.76
CA PHE A 122 3.46 -14.25 6.85
C PHE A 122 2.04 -13.64 6.81
N VAL A 123 1.17 -14.14 5.97
CA VAL A 123 -0.25 -13.76 5.95
C VAL A 123 -0.91 -14.17 7.28
N GLY A 124 -1.82 -13.33 7.79
CA GLY A 124 -2.55 -13.57 9.05
C GLY A 124 -1.99 -12.85 10.27
N TYR A 125 -0.85 -12.18 10.15
CA TYR A 125 -0.26 -11.36 11.22
C TYR A 125 -0.74 -9.89 11.24
N GLY A 126 -1.69 -9.52 10.38
CA GLY A 126 -2.17 -8.13 10.30
C GLY A 126 -1.20 -7.14 9.67
N ILE A 127 -0.15 -7.62 9.00
CA ILE A 127 0.94 -6.80 8.46
C ILE A 127 0.43 -5.80 7.42
N GLN A 128 -0.50 -6.20 6.53
CA GLN A 128 -1.07 -5.28 5.55
C GLN A 128 -1.74 -4.07 6.22
N SER A 129 -2.58 -4.30 7.23
CA SER A 129 -3.22 -3.22 8.00
C SER A 129 -2.19 -2.34 8.71
N LEU A 130 -1.12 -2.93 9.26
CA LEU A 130 -0.02 -2.18 9.86
C LEU A 130 0.63 -1.22 8.86
N LEU A 131 0.91 -1.68 7.62
CA LEU A 131 1.49 -0.86 6.56
C LEU A 131 0.53 0.24 6.12
N ILE A 132 -0.76 -0.07 5.94
CA ILE A 132 -1.81 0.90 5.60
C ILE A 132 -1.85 2.01 6.65
N GLU A 133 -1.95 1.67 7.94
CA GLU A 133 -1.99 2.65 9.03
C GLU A 133 -0.71 3.50 9.09
N ARG A 134 0.44 2.90 8.80
CA ARG A 134 1.70 3.66 8.75
C ARG A 134 1.69 4.68 7.62
N LEU A 135 1.26 4.29 6.42
CA LEU A 135 1.21 5.19 5.27
C LEU A 135 0.13 6.26 5.41
N LYS A 136 -1.03 5.96 6.01
CA LYS A 136 -2.03 6.98 6.36
C LYS A 136 -1.43 8.06 7.27
N ARG A 137 -0.70 7.66 8.32
CA ARG A 137 -0.03 8.61 9.21
C ARG A 137 0.95 9.50 8.45
N ILE A 138 1.77 8.90 7.58
CA ILE A 138 2.72 9.65 6.74
C ILE A 138 1.97 10.62 5.81
N ALA A 139 0.86 10.22 5.20
CA ALA A 139 0.02 11.08 4.39
C ALA A 139 -0.47 12.31 5.18
N HIS A 140 -1.04 12.08 6.35
CA HIS A 140 -1.51 13.14 7.24
C HIS A 140 -0.40 14.10 7.67
N GLU A 141 0.78 13.58 8.06
CA GLU A 141 1.96 14.37 8.43
C GLU A 141 2.50 15.22 7.25
N ASN A 142 2.18 14.83 6.01
CA ASN A 142 2.49 15.60 4.79
C ASN A 142 1.33 16.49 4.32
N GLY A 143 0.32 16.74 5.17
CA GLY A 143 -0.79 17.65 4.89
C GLY A 143 -1.77 17.14 3.86
N LYS A 144 -1.83 15.83 3.62
CA LYS A 144 -2.84 15.24 2.73
C LYS A 144 -4.19 15.15 3.42
N THR A 145 -5.26 15.41 2.67
CA THR A 145 -6.63 15.34 3.17
C THR A 145 -7.26 13.98 2.94
N SER A 146 -6.75 13.20 1.98
CA SER A 146 -7.27 11.87 1.69
C SER A 146 -6.19 10.91 1.19
N VAL A 147 -6.44 9.62 1.41
CA VAL A 147 -5.65 8.50 0.85
C VAL A 147 -6.55 7.65 -0.02
N TRP A 148 -6.12 7.39 -1.24
CA TRP A 148 -6.84 6.59 -2.21
C TRP A 148 -6.10 5.30 -2.51
N ALA A 149 -6.83 4.24 -2.83
CA ALA A 149 -6.27 2.94 -3.21
C ALA A 149 -7.20 2.21 -4.16
N THR A 150 -6.67 1.24 -4.91
CA THR A 150 -7.48 0.33 -5.71
C THR A 150 -7.29 -1.11 -5.26
N VAL A 151 -8.36 -1.91 -5.39
CA VAL A 151 -8.34 -3.34 -5.11
C VAL A 151 -9.11 -4.06 -6.22
N HIS A 152 -8.60 -5.22 -6.67
CA HIS A 152 -9.39 -6.07 -7.57
C HIS A 152 -10.67 -6.53 -6.84
N PRO A 153 -11.87 -6.50 -7.47
CA PRO A 153 -13.14 -6.81 -6.81
C PRO A 153 -13.15 -8.18 -6.11
N ASP A 154 -12.50 -9.17 -6.70
CA ASP A 154 -12.39 -10.52 -6.11
C ASP A 154 -11.33 -10.65 -5.03
N ASN A 155 -10.56 -9.60 -4.72
CA ASN A 155 -9.57 -9.62 -3.65
C ASN A 155 -10.18 -9.25 -2.30
N ALA A 156 -11.12 -10.10 -1.83
CA ALA A 156 -11.84 -9.88 -0.58
C ALA A 156 -10.92 -9.76 0.66
N PHE A 157 -9.70 -10.30 0.60
CA PHE A 157 -8.74 -10.15 1.70
C PHE A 157 -8.23 -8.71 1.79
N SER A 158 -7.80 -8.14 0.67
CA SER A 158 -7.34 -6.76 0.62
C SER A 158 -8.47 -5.78 0.92
N SER A 159 -9.65 -5.95 0.31
CA SER A 159 -10.83 -5.12 0.56
C SER A 159 -11.18 -5.06 2.04
N ARG A 160 -11.21 -6.21 2.73
CA ARG A 160 -11.47 -6.23 4.18
C ARG A 160 -10.43 -5.48 5.01
N ASN A 161 -9.16 -5.50 4.62
CA ASN A 161 -8.13 -4.77 5.32
C ASN A 161 -8.27 -3.26 5.12
N PHE A 162 -8.59 -2.79 3.92
CA PHE A 162 -8.87 -1.38 3.66
C PHE A 162 -10.11 -0.90 4.45
N ILE A 163 -11.22 -1.64 4.41
CA ILE A 163 -12.44 -1.31 5.16
C ILE A 163 -12.14 -1.24 6.67
N LYS A 164 -11.41 -2.21 7.23
CA LYS A 164 -11.00 -2.19 8.65
C LYS A 164 -10.09 -1.02 9.00
N SER A 165 -9.32 -0.53 8.05
CA SER A 165 -8.49 0.67 8.20
C SER A 165 -9.25 1.98 7.95
N GLY A 166 -10.60 1.92 7.87
CA GLY A 166 -11.48 3.08 7.77
C GLY A 166 -11.71 3.58 6.35
N PHE A 167 -11.24 2.89 5.32
CA PHE A 167 -11.55 3.25 3.94
C PHE A 167 -13.01 2.92 3.61
N ILE A 168 -13.62 3.78 2.80
CA ILE A 168 -14.90 3.53 2.15
C ILE A 168 -14.66 3.17 0.69
N LYS A 169 -15.51 2.34 0.12
CA LYS A 169 -15.53 2.10 -1.32
C LYS A 169 -16.22 3.27 -2.01
N ALA A 170 -15.47 3.97 -2.84
CA ALA A 170 -15.95 5.16 -3.56
C ALA A 170 -16.60 4.80 -4.90
N ASN A 171 -16.13 3.76 -5.57
CA ASN A 171 -16.70 3.28 -6.83
C ASN A 171 -16.11 1.91 -7.25
N SER A 172 -16.54 1.44 -8.41
CA SER A 172 -16.00 0.25 -9.09
C SER A 172 -15.91 0.54 -10.58
N GLU A 173 -14.71 0.76 -11.10
CA GLU A 173 -14.48 1.28 -12.44
C GLU A 173 -13.42 0.49 -13.21
N PRO A 174 -13.53 0.43 -14.56
CA PRO A 174 -12.43 0.01 -15.40
C PRO A 174 -11.28 1.03 -15.30
N ILE A 175 -10.12 0.58 -14.85
CA ILE A 175 -8.92 1.42 -14.79
C ILE A 175 -7.87 0.81 -15.69
N GLU A 176 -7.59 1.47 -16.82
CA GLU A 176 -6.71 0.97 -17.88
C GLU A 176 -5.33 0.56 -17.36
N LYS A 177 -4.74 1.38 -16.49
CA LYS A 177 -3.44 1.11 -15.84
C LYS A 177 -3.38 -0.29 -15.20
N TYR A 178 -4.49 -0.79 -14.68
CA TYR A 178 -4.55 -2.07 -13.97
C TYR A 178 -5.18 -3.21 -14.80
N GLY A 179 -5.53 -2.93 -16.06
CA GLY A 179 -6.02 -3.93 -17.01
C GLY A 179 -7.39 -4.53 -16.68
N GLY A 180 -8.27 -3.77 -16.00
CA GLY A 180 -9.61 -4.26 -15.68
C GLY A 180 -10.33 -3.46 -14.61
N ILE A 181 -11.47 -4.00 -14.16
CA ILE A 181 -12.28 -3.36 -13.10
C ILE A 181 -11.50 -3.36 -11.79
N ARG A 182 -11.52 -2.22 -11.11
CA ARG A 182 -10.98 -2.02 -9.75
C ARG A 182 -12.01 -1.36 -8.87
N ASP A 183 -12.12 -1.85 -7.64
CA ASP A 183 -12.80 -1.14 -6.57
C ASP A 183 -11.89 0.00 -6.13
N VAL A 184 -12.39 1.22 -6.16
CA VAL A 184 -11.70 2.43 -5.70
C VAL A 184 -12.09 2.68 -4.26
N TYR A 185 -11.10 2.85 -3.41
CA TYR A 185 -11.26 3.11 -1.98
C TYR A 185 -10.71 4.48 -1.62
N CYS A 186 -11.41 5.17 -0.73
CA CYS A 186 -11.00 6.46 -0.17
C CYS A 186 -10.99 6.41 1.36
N PHE A 187 -9.98 6.99 1.96
CA PHE A 187 -9.92 7.36 3.37
C PHE A 187 -9.78 8.87 3.46
N ASP A 188 -10.67 9.52 4.20
CA ASP A 188 -10.68 10.95 4.48
C ASP A 188 -10.16 11.21 5.91
N PHE A 189 -9.35 12.24 6.08
CA PHE A 189 -8.82 12.66 7.39
C PHE A 189 -9.72 13.68 8.11
N CYS A 190 -10.83 14.11 7.51
CA CYS A 190 -11.74 15.08 8.11
C CYS A 190 -12.54 14.55 9.29
#